data_435bd5cdfd40c3326738c1635a79bf49
#
_entry.id   435bd5cdfd40c3326738c1635a79bf49
#
_cell.length_a   1.000
_cell.length_b   1.000
_cell.length_c   1.000
_cell.angle_alpha   90.00
_cell.angle_beta   90.00
_cell.angle_gamma   90.00
#
_symmetry.space_group_name_H-M   'P 1'
#
loop_
_entity.id
_entity.type
_entity.pdbx_description
1 polymer ?
#
loop_
_entity_poly.entity_id
_entity_poly.type
_entity_poly.pdbx_seq_one_letter_code
_entity_poly.pdbx_strand_id
1 'polypeptide(L)'
;VCSSDLAAPAVNAHFKLLEPASWVVEDDKGDPQKLAPCGGTYADPGTPTKAVTAVTGGQKLKIVVDETVFHPGHYRIALARKRNHLPADPAVKTHDTEKGPRSLSAEIAKPRPPVIADGLWPHKEKPTAKWETEITVPNITCDGCQLQVIEFMAEHPGVREGGFSYHHCAVLNIKADPAKPAEDARWK
;
A
#
# COMPACT_ATOMS: atom_id res chain seq x y z
N VAL A 1 14.98 32.66 -28.94
CA VAL A 1 15.45 31.90 -27.78
C VAL A 1 14.40 30.83 -27.54
N CYS A 2 14.62 29.59 -28.03
CA CYS A 2 13.77 28.44 -27.77
C CYS A 2 14.11 27.96 -26.35
N SER A 3 13.22 28.16 -25.41
CA SER A 3 13.23 27.44 -24.12
C SER A 3 12.83 25.99 -24.41
N SER A 4 13.79 25.09 -24.36
CA SER A 4 13.53 23.67 -24.30
C SER A 4 13.10 23.35 -22.87
N ASP A 5 11.79 23.28 -22.63
CA ASP A 5 11.23 22.65 -21.44
C ASP A 5 11.65 21.17 -21.45
N LEU A 6 12.75 20.88 -20.78
CA LEU A 6 13.10 19.53 -20.40
C LEU A 6 12.09 19.09 -19.33
N ALA A 7 10.98 18.52 -19.76
CA ALA A 7 10.09 17.79 -18.87
C ALA A 7 10.94 16.70 -18.20
N ALA A 8 11.17 16.81 -16.90
CA ALA A 8 11.80 15.75 -16.13
C ALA A 8 10.93 14.48 -16.33
N PRO A 9 11.55 13.32 -16.60
CA PRO A 9 10.80 12.09 -16.72
C PRO A 9 9.97 11.89 -15.46
N ALA A 10 8.68 11.65 -15.61
CA ALA A 10 7.83 11.28 -14.50
C ALA A 10 8.39 9.99 -13.90
N VAL A 11 9.01 10.07 -12.74
CA VAL A 11 9.48 8.90 -12.00
C VAL A 11 8.25 8.28 -11.38
N ASN A 12 7.83 7.14 -11.88
CA ASN A 12 6.68 6.39 -11.41
C ASN A 12 7.19 5.15 -10.67
N ALA A 13 6.62 4.84 -9.52
CA ALA A 13 6.69 3.54 -8.88
C ALA A 13 5.44 2.75 -9.27
N HIS A 14 5.51 1.44 -9.37
CA HIS A 14 4.32 0.64 -9.58
C HIS A 14 4.53 -0.75 -9.00
N PHE A 15 3.47 -1.31 -8.45
CA PHE A 15 3.47 -2.68 -7.96
C PHE A 15 2.13 -3.37 -8.22
N LYS A 16 2.14 -4.70 -8.16
CA LYS A 16 0.94 -5.55 -8.17
C LYS A 16 0.76 -6.19 -6.80
N LEU A 17 -0.46 -6.24 -6.31
CA LEU A 17 -0.80 -7.01 -5.11
C LEU A 17 -1.27 -8.41 -5.54
N LEU A 18 -0.38 -9.40 -5.41
CA LEU A 18 -0.64 -10.76 -5.86
C LEU A 18 -1.36 -11.62 -4.83
N GLU A 19 -0.98 -11.47 -3.55
CA GLU A 19 -1.60 -12.17 -2.41
C GLU A 19 -1.78 -11.22 -1.22
N PRO A 20 -2.98 -11.14 -0.65
CA PRO A 20 -4.26 -11.61 -1.20
C PRO A 20 -4.60 -10.87 -2.51
N ALA A 21 -5.48 -11.46 -3.33
CA ALA A 21 -5.85 -10.88 -4.62
C ALA A 21 -6.37 -9.44 -4.47
N SER A 22 -5.90 -8.54 -5.33
CA SER A 22 -6.33 -7.14 -5.37
C SER A 22 -7.85 -7.01 -5.61
N TRP A 23 -8.45 -5.98 -5.00
CA TRP A 23 -9.86 -5.65 -5.22
C TRP A 23 -10.14 -5.12 -6.62
N VAL A 24 -9.10 -4.61 -7.31
CA VAL A 24 -9.18 -3.99 -8.63
C VAL A 24 -8.43 -4.83 -9.65
N VAL A 25 -8.94 -4.86 -10.88
CA VAL A 25 -8.21 -5.44 -12.02
C VAL A 25 -6.99 -4.55 -12.29
N GLU A 26 -5.81 -5.15 -12.21
CA GLU A 26 -4.52 -4.50 -12.43
C GLU A 26 -4.03 -4.79 -13.86
N ASP A 27 -3.48 -3.77 -14.52
CA ASP A 27 -2.77 -3.95 -15.77
C ASP A 27 -1.37 -4.59 -15.55
N ASP A 28 -0.55 -4.66 -16.58
CA ASP A 28 0.80 -5.26 -16.48
C ASP A 28 1.72 -4.52 -15.52
N LYS A 29 1.46 -3.24 -15.26
CA LYS A 29 2.22 -2.42 -14.30
C LYS A 29 1.60 -2.39 -12.91
N GLY A 30 0.33 -2.78 -12.76
CA GLY A 30 -0.42 -2.68 -11.53
C GLY A 30 -1.38 -1.48 -11.48
N ASP A 31 -1.51 -0.71 -12.55
CA ASP A 31 -2.48 0.38 -12.58
C ASP A 31 -3.94 -0.15 -12.65
N PRO A 32 -4.91 0.61 -12.11
CA PRO A 32 -4.82 1.95 -11.51
C PRO A 32 -4.53 1.93 -9.99
N GLN A 33 -3.48 2.63 -9.52
CA GLN A 33 -3.01 2.54 -8.14
C GLN A 33 -2.63 3.89 -7.47
N LYS A 34 -2.92 5.04 -8.13
CA LYS A 34 -2.39 6.33 -7.67
C LYS A 34 -3.17 6.97 -6.52
N LEU A 35 -4.46 6.73 -6.40
CA LEU A 35 -5.28 7.42 -5.41
C LEU A 35 -5.46 6.64 -4.12
N ALA A 36 -5.32 7.32 -3.00
CA ALA A 36 -5.69 6.79 -1.69
C ALA A 36 -7.22 6.54 -1.59
N PRO A 37 -7.65 5.57 -0.81
CA PRO A 37 -6.83 4.64 -0.04
C PRO A 37 -6.52 3.32 -0.77
N CYS A 38 -7.14 3.02 -1.90
CA CYS A 38 -7.13 1.67 -2.49
C CYS A 38 -6.82 1.66 -3.99
N GLY A 39 -6.20 2.67 -4.51
CA GLY A 39 -5.90 2.78 -5.94
C GLY A 39 -7.01 3.50 -6.73
N GLY A 40 -6.93 3.41 -8.04
CA GLY A 40 -7.64 4.26 -8.97
C GLY A 40 -6.80 5.45 -9.41
N THR A 41 -7.30 6.16 -10.40
CA THR A 41 -6.83 7.49 -10.82
C THR A 41 -8.05 8.42 -10.97
N TYR A 42 -7.83 9.69 -11.21
CA TYR A 42 -8.96 10.61 -11.49
C TYR A 42 -9.72 10.24 -12.77
N ALA A 43 -9.05 9.60 -13.72
CA ALA A 43 -9.66 9.18 -14.99
C ALA A 43 -10.23 7.75 -14.94
N ASP A 44 -9.66 6.89 -14.08
CA ASP A 44 -10.04 5.48 -13.95
C ASP A 44 -10.16 5.09 -12.47
N PRO A 45 -11.38 4.97 -11.93
CA PRO A 45 -11.60 4.54 -10.55
C PRO A 45 -11.26 3.06 -10.30
N GLY A 46 -10.97 2.30 -11.36
CA GLY A 46 -10.67 0.87 -11.33
C GLY A 46 -11.91 -0.02 -11.48
N THR A 47 -11.70 -1.16 -12.12
CA THR A 47 -12.72 -2.20 -12.30
C THR A 47 -12.61 -3.23 -11.17
N PRO A 48 -13.66 -3.45 -10.35
CA PRO A 48 -13.60 -4.41 -9.25
C PRO A 48 -13.43 -5.85 -9.73
N THR A 49 -12.49 -6.60 -9.14
CA THR A 49 -12.31 -8.04 -9.37
C THR A 49 -13.38 -8.89 -8.71
N LYS A 50 -14.02 -8.35 -7.67
CA LYS A 50 -14.92 -9.07 -6.74
C LYS A 50 -14.23 -10.18 -5.95
N ALA A 51 -12.89 -10.23 -5.97
CA ALA A 51 -12.12 -11.16 -5.17
C ALA A 51 -12.31 -10.89 -3.67
N VAL A 52 -12.54 -11.94 -2.90
CA VAL A 52 -12.67 -11.91 -1.43
C VAL A 52 -11.87 -13.06 -0.86
N THR A 53 -10.98 -12.77 0.06
CA THR A 53 -10.17 -13.78 0.75
C THR A 53 -10.77 -14.09 2.12
N ALA A 54 -11.17 -15.34 2.34
CA ALA A 54 -11.66 -15.80 3.64
C ALA A 54 -10.49 -16.19 4.54
N VAL A 55 -10.49 -15.69 5.77
CA VAL A 55 -9.43 -15.92 6.75
C VAL A 55 -10.00 -16.08 8.16
N THR A 56 -9.24 -16.75 9.03
CA THR A 56 -9.58 -16.87 10.46
C THR A 56 -8.75 -15.88 11.28
N GLY A 57 -9.36 -15.26 12.27
CA GLY A 57 -8.67 -14.36 13.20
C GLY A 57 -7.50 -15.05 13.90
N GLY A 58 -6.37 -14.35 14.02
CA GLY A 58 -5.15 -14.86 14.60
C GLY A 58 -4.34 -15.85 13.75
N GLN A 59 -4.76 -16.14 12.50
CA GLN A 59 -3.91 -16.89 11.56
C GLN A 59 -2.88 -15.99 10.87
N LYS A 60 -1.86 -16.61 10.29
CA LYS A 60 -0.93 -15.95 9.38
C LYS A 60 -1.55 -15.80 8.01
N LEU A 61 -1.43 -14.61 7.43
CA LEU A 61 -1.84 -14.31 6.06
C LEU A 61 -0.59 -13.88 5.28
N LYS A 62 -0.32 -14.60 4.20
CA LYS A 62 0.78 -14.25 3.29
C LYS A 62 0.42 -13.01 2.49
N ILE A 63 1.38 -12.10 2.35
CA ILE A 63 1.32 -10.93 1.50
C ILE A 63 2.42 -11.06 0.45
N VAL A 64 2.05 -10.96 -0.83
CA VAL A 64 2.99 -11.00 -1.94
C VAL A 64 2.79 -9.79 -2.83
N VAL A 65 3.87 -9.08 -3.07
CA VAL A 65 3.93 -7.88 -3.90
C VAL A 65 4.96 -8.07 -5.00
N ASP A 66 4.59 -7.69 -6.21
CA ASP A 66 5.48 -7.65 -7.37
C ASP A 66 5.70 -6.19 -7.77
N GLU A 67 6.90 -5.65 -7.49
CA GLU A 67 7.27 -4.30 -7.88
C GLU A 67 7.63 -4.27 -9.36
N THR A 68 6.71 -3.78 -10.17
CA THR A 68 6.80 -3.80 -11.63
C THR A 68 7.61 -2.63 -12.19
N VAL A 69 7.54 -1.47 -11.54
CA VAL A 69 8.35 -0.29 -11.84
C VAL A 69 9.08 0.14 -10.59
N PHE A 70 10.37 -0.05 -10.58
CA PHE A 70 11.23 0.21 -9.43
C PHE A 70 11.25 1.69 -9.02
N HIS A 71 11.14 1.91 -7.72
CA HIS A 71 11.44 3.19 -7.07
C HIS A 71 12.02 2.96 -5.67
N PRO A 72 13.06 3.70 -5.23
CA PRO A 72 13.50 3.63 -3.84
C PRO A 72 12.35 3.89 -2.88
N GLY A 73 12.20 3.06 -1.86
CA GLY A 73 11.07 3.22 -0.95
C GLY A 73 10.93 2.10 0.07
N HIS A 74 9.72 1.95 0.55
CA HIS A 74 9.30 0.88 1.46
C HIS A 74 7.78 0.71 1.39
N TYR A 75 7.27 -0.32 2.06
CA TYR A 75 5.85 -0.63 2.05
C TYR A 75 5.23 -0.52 3.44
N ARG A 76 3.91 -0.25 3.47
CA ARG A 76 3.07 -0.25 4.66
C ARG A 76 1.83 -1.12 4.45
N ILE A 77 1.43 -1.85 5.48
CA ILE A 77 0.20 -2.65 5.50
C ILE A 77 -0.72 -2.11 6.58
N ALA A 78 -1.99 -1.89 6.22
CA ALA A 78 -3.05 -1.49 7.14
C ALA A 78 -4.31 -2.32 6.90
N LEU A 79 -5.16 -2.44 7.93
CA LEU A 79 -6.45 -3.12 7.85
C LEU A 79 -7.51 -2.27 8.52
N ALA A 80 -8.67 -2.13 7.88
CA ALA A 80 -9.82 -1.47 8.47
C ALA A 80 -11.12 -2.20 8.08
N ARG A 81 -12.17 -2.03 8.90
CA ARG A 81 -13.50 -2.61 8.60
C ARG A 81 -14.16 -1.97 7.38
N LYS A 82 -13.82 -0.73 7.09
CA LYS A 82 -14.36 0.03 5.94
C LYS A 82 -13.22 0.80 5.28
N ARG A 83 -13.33 1.01 3.97
CA ARG A 83 -12.33 1.73 3.17
C ARG A 83 -12.03 3.14 3.70
N ASN A 84 -13.05 3.86 4.14
CA ASN A 84 -12.91 5.22 4.71
C ASN A 84 -12.31 5.27 6.13
N HIS A 85 -12.05 4.12 6.75
CA HIS A 85 -11.34 4.02 8.03
C HIS A 85 -9.86 3.63 7.86
N LEU A 86 -9.42 3.38 6.61
CA LEU A 86 -8.01 3.19 6.33
C LEU A 86 -7.22 4.47 6.65
N PRO A 87 -5.96 4.34 7.08
CA PRO A 87 -5.17 5.51 7.46
C PRO A 87 -4.82 6.35 6.22
N ALA A 88 -4.59 7.62 6.44
CA ALA A 88 -3.98 8.48 5.43
C ALA A 88 -2.59 7.98 5.02
N ASP A 89 -2.09 8.47 3.90
CA ASP A 89 -0.75 8.16 3.43
C ASP A 89 0.31 8.50 4.47
N PRO A 90 1.49 7.84 4.41
CA PRO A 90 2.61 8.18 5.27
C PRO A 90 2.93 9.67 5.20
N ALA A 91 3.25 10.26 6.36
CA ALA A 91 3.66 11.66 6.41
C ALA A 91 4.95 11.86 5.62
N VAL A 92 4.93 12.82 4.68
CA VAL A 92 6.09 13.13 3.85
C VAL A 92 6.94 14.18 4.53
N LYS A 93 8.22 13.89 4.70
CA LYS A 93 9.26 14.86 5.01
C LYS A 93 10.13 15.03 3.77
N THR A 94 10.91 16.08 3.73
CA THR A 94 11.88 16.31 2.67
C THR A 94 13.27 16.49 3.24
N HIS A 95 14.27 16.13 2.46
CA HIS A 95 15.65 16.51 2.66
C HIS A 95 16.20 17.19 1.40
N ASP A 96 17.11 18.10 1.57
CA ASP A 96 17.71 18.82 0.45
C ASP A 96 18.82 17.99 -0.20
N THR A 97 18.84 18.03 -1.53
CA THR A 97 19.89 17.44 -2.35
C THR A 97 20.39 18.48 -3.37
N GLU A 98 21.50 18.23 -4.05
CA GLU A 98 22.00 19.07 -5.15
C GLU A 98 20.97 19.23 -6.29
N LYS A 99 20.03 18.26 -6.41
CA LYS A 99 18.94 18.25 -7.40
C LYS A 99 17.60 18.76 -6.84
N GLY A 100 17.63 19.44 -5.70
CA GLY A 100 16.45 19.94 -4.99
C GLY A 100 15.90 18.96 -3.94
N PRO A 101 14.78 19.33 -3.27
CA PRO A 101 14.22 18.53 -2.20
C PRO A 101 13.75 17.16 -2.68
N ARG A 102 13.95 16.13 -1.84
CA ARG A 102 13.52 14.75 -2.05
C ARG A 102 12.67 14.27 -0.88
N SER A 103 11.75 13.37 -1.17
CA SER A 103 10.82 12.83 -0.18
C SER A 103 11.50 11.87 0.80
N LEU A 104 11.07 11.95 2.06
CA LEU A 104 11.29 10.95 3.10
C LEU A 104 9.95 10.65 3.77
N SER A 105 9.69 9.39 4.09
CA SER A 105 8.55 9.07 4.94
C SER A 105 8.91 9.08 6.42
N ALA A 106 7.89 9.24 7.26
CA ALA A 106 7.99 8.98 8.68
C ALA A 106 7.43 7.58 8.95
N GLU A 107 8.31 6.58 8.97
CA GLU A 107 7.95 5.20 9.30
C GLU A 107 7.49 5.08 10.76
N ILE A 108 6.48 4.24 11.00
CA ILE A 108 5.94 3.98 12.33
C ILE A 108 6.65 2.76 12.92
N ALA A 109 7.65 3.00 13.76
CA ALA A 109 8.45 1.92 14.37
C ALA A 109 7.63 0.93 15.22
N LYS A 110 6.50 1.36 15.80
CA LYS A 110 5.58 0.53 16.58
C LYS A 110 4.15 0.77 16.09
N PRO A 111 3.75 0.13 14.99
CA PRO A 111 2.43 0.29 14.42
C PRO A 111 1.31 -0.06 15.41
N ARG A 112 0.20 0.64 15.28
CA ARG A 112 -1.06 0.37 16.00
C ARG A 112 -2.20 0.37 15.00
N PRO A 113 -3.31 -0.34 15.29
CA PRO A 113 -4.47 -0.29 14.43
C PRO A 113 -4.83 1.14 14.01
N PRO A 114 -5.14 1.36 12.73
CA PRO A 114 -5.34 0.39 11.66
C PRO A 114 -4.06 -0.08 10.96
N VAL A 115 -2.86 0.46 11.27
CA VAL A 115 -1.59 0.02 10.67
C VAL A 115 -1.12 -1.27 11.34
N ILE A 116 -0.85 -2.29 10.53
CA ILE A 116 -0.34 -3.61 10.97
C ILE A 116 1.18 -3.62 10.92
N ALA A 117 1.76 -3.13 9.83
CA ALA A 117 3.21 -3.09 9.61
C ALA A 117 3.57 -1.85 8.78
N ASP A 118 4.75 -1.28 9.02
CA ASP A 118 5.29 -0.14 8.30
C ASP A 118 6.80 -0.29 8.15
N GLY A 119 7.39 0.39 7.16
CA GLY A 119 8.81 0.27 6.85
C GLY A 119 9.20 -1.12 6.36
N LEU A 120 8.27 -1.86 5.73
CA LEU A 120 8.56 -3.16 5.16
C LEU A 120 9.41 -3.03 3.90
N TRP A 121 10.34 -3.97 3.72
CA TRP A 121 11.16 -4.08 2.50
C TRP A 121 11.82 -2.76 2.09
N PRO A 122 12.54 -2.07 2.99
CA PRO A 122 13.21 -0.84 2.63
C PRO A 122 14.28 -1.11 1.58
N HIS A 123 14.24 -0.42 0.45
CA HIS A 123 15.12 -0.70 -0.68
C HIS A 123 15.52 0.57 -1.43
N LYS A 124 16.71 0.54 -2.02
CA LYS A 124 17.29 1.59 -2.86
C LYS A 124 17.69 1.06 -4.25
N GLU A 125 17.55 -0.23 -4.46
CA GLU A 125 17.88 -0.92 -5.70
C GLU A 125 16.69 -1.79 -6.13
N LYS A 126 16.58 -2.04 -7.42
CA LYS A 126 15.50 -2.87 -7.97
C LYS A 126 15.55 -4.27 -7.35
N PRO A 127 14.43 -4.77 -6.83
CA PRO A 127 14.38 -6.13 -6.29
C PRO A 127 14.62 -7.18 -7.38
N THR A 128 15.28 -8.26 -7.00
CA THR A 128 15.52 -9.42 -7.87
C THR A 128 14.44 -10.49 -7.76
N ALA A 129 13.55 -10.36 -6.79
CA ALA A 129 12.43 -11.26 -6.53
C ALA A 129 11.23 -10.45 -6.00
N LYS A 130 10.06 -11.08 -5.95
CA LYS A 130 8.87 -10.51 -5.34
C LYS A 130 9.08 -10.32 -3.84
N TRP A 131 8.43 -9.28 -3.30
CA TRP A 131 8.40 -9.04 -1.87
C TRP A 131 7.38 -9.96 -1.20
N GLU A 132 7.77 -10.64 -0.14
CA GLU A 132 6.90 -11.53 0.61
C GLU A 132 7.01 -11.30 2.12
N THR A 133 5.88 -11.34 2.81
CA THR A 133 5.83 -11.36 4.28
C THR A 133 4.58 -12.08 4.75
N GLU A 134 4.49 -12.28 6.06
CA GLU A 134 3.27 -12.75 6.72
C GLU A 134 2.84 -11.75 7.78
N ILE A 135 1.56 -11.43 7.81
CA ILE A 135 0.93 -10.67 8.88
C ILE A 135 0.09 -11.59 9.75
N THR A 136 -0.08 -11.25 11.02
CA THR A 136 -1.09 -11.90 11.86
C THR A 136 -2.41 -11.18 11.68
N VAL A 137 -3.44 -11.88 11.20
CA VAL A 137 -4.79 -11.34 11.07
C VAL A 137 -5.35 -11.07 12.47
N PRO A 138 -5.87 -9.86 12.78
CA PRO A 138 -6.48 -9.60 14.07
C PRO A 138 -7.67 -10.51 14.34
N ASN A 139 -7.88 -10.90 15.59
CA ASN A 139 -9.00 -11.77 15.95
C ASN A 139 -10.30 -10.97 16.07
N ILE A 140 -10.89 -10.66 14.94
CA ILE A 140 -12.15 -9.91 14.79
C ILE A 140 -13.11 -10.66 13.88
N THR A 141 -14.39 -10.33 13.98
CA THR A 141 -15.37 -10.72 12.95
C THR A 141 -15.62 -9.54 12.03
N CYS A 142 -15.35 -9.73 10.74
CA CYS A 142 -15.50 -8.67 9.76
C CYS A 142 -15.83 -9.24 8.38
N ASP A 143 -16.90 -8.75 7.79
CA ASP A 143 -17.29 -9.05 6.42
C ASP A 143 -16.90 -7.86 5.52
N GLY A 144 -16.04 -8.11 4.55
CA GLY A 144 -15.55 -7.09 3.62
C GLY A 144 -14.51 -6.11 4.19
N CYS A 145 -13.73 -6.52 5.19
CA CYS A 145 -12.58 -5.73 5.65
C CYS A 145 -11.64 -5.37 4.50
N GLN A 146 -11.04 -4.19 4.58
CA GLN A 146 -10.10 -3.69 3.59
C GLN A 146 -8.66 -3.82 4.11
N LEU A 147 -7.87 -4.68 3.49
CA LEU A 147 -6.43 -4.77 3.68
C LEU A 147 -5.77 -3.85 2.66
N GLN A 148 -5.09 -2.82 3.12
CA GLN A 148 -4.37 -1.87 2.28
C GLN A 148 -2.89 -2.22 2.25
N VAL A 149 -2.28 -2.18 1.07
CA VAL A 149 -0.83 -2.18 0.85
C VAL A 149 -0.46 -0.89 0.14
N ILE A 150 0.50 -0.16 0.69
CA ILE A 150 1.03 1.08 0.11
C ILE A 150 2.51 0.88 -0.18
N GLU A 151 2.96 1.29 -1.36
CA GLU A 151 4.36 1.60 -1.66
C GLU A 151 4.58 3.09 -1.47
N PHE A 152 5.50 3.46 -0.57
CA PHE A 152 5.95 4.85 -0.40
C PHE A 152 7.21 5.11 -1.21
N MET A 153 7.20 6.14 -2.05
CA MET A 153 8.35 6.58 -2.84
C MET A 153 9.27 7.49 -2.03
N ALA A 154 10.44 6.98 -1.64
CA ALA A 154 11.53 7.80 -1.10
C ALA A 154 12.34 8.42 -2.25
N GLU A 155 13.08 9.49 -1.96
CA GLU A 155 13.93 10.19 -2.93
C GLU A 155 13.20 10.76 -4.16
N HIS A 156 11.87 10.92 -4.07
CA HIS A 156 11.05 11.43 -5.16
C HIS A 156 10.98 12.97 -5.13
N PRO A 157 11.11 13.67 -6.28
CA PRO A 157 11.12 15.15 -6.33
C PRO A 157 9.75 15.80 -6.11
N GLY A 158 8.69 15.03 -6.04
CA GLY A 158 7.33 15.49 -5.92
C GLY A 158 6.46 14.91 -7.01
N VAL A 159 5.21 14.69 -6.67
CA VAL A 159 4.21 14.18 -7.59
C VAL A 159 2.99 15.09 -7.64
N ARG A 160 2.30 15.04 -8.75
CA ARG A 160 1.15 15.88 -9.03
C ARG A 160 -0.15 15.21 -8.65
N GLU A 161 -0.23 13.89 -8.89
CA GLU A 161 -1.39 13.05 -8.69
C GLU A 161 -1.02 11.86 -7.80
N GLY A 162 -1.86 11.56 -6.81
CA GLY A 162 -1.64 10.43 -5.92
C GLY A 162 -0.54 10.60 -4.87
N GLY A 163 -0.01 11.82 -4.66
CA GLY A 163 1.00 12.07 -3.63
C GLY A 163 2.31 11.30 -3.87
N PHE A 164 2.91 10.76 -2.80
CA PHE A 164 4.16 10.00 -2.81
C PHE A 164 3.93 8.50 -2.62
N SER A 165 2.70 8.04 -2.74
CA SER A 165 2.33 6.65 -2.48
C SER A 165 1.52 6.07 -3.62
N TYR A 166 1.66 4.76 -3.82
CA TYR A 166 0.80 3.93 -4.66
C TYR A 166 0.05 2.95 -3.78
N HIS A 167 -1.17 2.57 -4.19
CA HIS A 167 -2.13 1.92 -3.31
C HIS A 167 -2.80 0.74 -3.97
N HIS A 168 -2.82 -0.39 -3.25
CA HIS A 168 -3.74 -1.49 -3.52
C HIS A 168 -4.46 -1.91 -2.24
N CYS A 169 -5.65 -2.49 -2.41
CA CYS A 169 -6.38 -3.14 -1.34
C CYS A 169 -6.77 -4.55 -1.74
N ALA A 170 -6.97 -5.40 -0.75
CA ALA A 170 -7.67 -6.66 -0.88
C ALA A 170 -8.88 -6.70 0.06
N VAL A 171 -9.90 -7.43 -0.31
CA VAL A 171 -11.10 -7.61 0.51
C VAL A 171 -10.98 -8.89 1.31
N LEU A 172 -11.13 -8.81 2.63
CA LEU A 172 -11.05 -9.94 3.54
C LEU A 172 -12.39 -10.19 4.24
N ASN A 173 -12.82 -11.44 4.30
CA ASN A 173 -13.84 -11.91 5.23
C ASN A 173 -13.13 -12.61 6.39
N ILE A 174 -13.15 -11.98 7.57
CA ILE A 174 -12.48 -12.48 8.76
C ILE A 174 -13.51 -13.10 9.69
N LYS A 175 -13.34 -14.37 10.03
CA LYS A 175 -14.09 -15.05 11.07
C LYS A 175 -13.25 -15.12 12.34
N ALA A 176 -13.75 -14.55 13.45
CA ALA A 176 -13.05 -14.64 14.71
C ALA A 176 -12.87 -16.10 15.14
N ASP A 177 -11.70 -16.43 15.68
CA ASP A 177 -11.40 -17.70 16.32
C ASP A 177 -11.93 -17.65 17.77
N PRO A 178 -12.93 -18.45 18.15
CA PRO A 178 -13.48 -18.41 19.50
C PRO A 178 -12.50 -18.88 20.58
N ALA A 179 -11.41 -19.55 20.19
CA ALA A 179 -10.36 -19.98 21.11
C ALA A 179 -9.36 -18.86 21.45
N LYS A 180 -9.45 -17.69 20.82
CA LYS A 180 -8.55 -16.56 21.03
C LYS A 180 -9.29 -15.34 21.58
N PRO A 181 -8.60 -14.47 22.33
CA PRO A 181 -9.19 -13.19 22.77
C PRO A 181 -9.69 -12.34 21.59
N ALA A 182 -10.90 -11.81 21.70
CA ALA A 182 -11.44 -10.91 20.70
C ALA A 182 -10.73 -9.55 20.72
N GLU A 183 -10.46 -8.99 19.53
CA GLU A 183 -9.79 -7.70 19.36
C GLU A 183 -10.69 -6.61 18.79
N ASP A 184 -12.00 -6.86 18.66
CA ASP A 184 -12.96 -5.96 18.00
C ASP A 184 -12.92 -4.52 18.52
N ALA A 185 -12.70 -4.33 19.81
CA ALA A 185 -12.63 -2.99 20.41
C ALA A 185 -11.46 -2.13 19.91
N ARG A 186 -10.42 -2.75 19.35
CA ARG A 186 -9.20 -2.09 18.84
C ARG A 186 -9.27 -1.78 17.34
N TRP A 187 -10.22 -2.40 16.63
CA TRP A 187 -10.35 -2.30 15.18
C TRP A 187 -11.70 -1.66 14.79
N LYS A 188 -11.64 -0.43 14.31
CA LYS A 188 -12.82 0.35 13.86
C LYS A 188 -13.10 0.20 12.36
#